data_f32efd704e1ad42662444265ff462595
#
_entry.id   f32efd704e1ad42662444265ff462595
#
_cell.length_a   1.000
_cell.length_b   1.000
_cell.length_c   1.000
_cell.angle_alpha   90.00
_cell.angle_beta   90.00
_cell.angle_gamma   90.00
#
_symmetry.space_group_name_H-M   'P 1'
#
loop_
_entity.id
_entity.type
_entity.pdbx_description
1 polymer ?
#
loop_
_entity_poly.entity_id
_entity_poly.type
_entity_poly.pdbx_seq_one_letter_code
_entity_poly.pdbx_strand_id
1 'polypeptide(L)'
;RSTLFPYTTLFRSLELGKRVDYSGRSVIVVGPKLKIRQCGLPKQMALELFKPFVISWLIKGEFAHNIRSATRLIESGEAVVWDALDAVIAGKYVLLNRAPSLHRLSIQSFQPVLVEGKAIQLHPLVCAGFNADFDGDQMAVHLPLSKEAQAEARELMSATANLLKPADGAPVLHISQDIVLGNYYLTYDKPQAQTDHIKSFSSVYEAELAYDKGDIHLQTPIQIFAKGKLRQTTLGRVFFNEILPEDFPYDNNVQTKKQLKKVLAQIFNKYGAEETAKIADRMKGQAFRFATTAAVS
;
A
#
# COMPACT_ATOMS: atom_id res chain seq x y z
N ARG A 1 -39.00 29.93 -24.82
CA ARG A 1 -37.61 30.06 -25.36
C ARG A 1 -36.49 30.28 -24.31
N SER A 2 -36.69 30.06 -23.02
CA SER A 2 -35.64 30.41 -22.02
C SER A 2 -35.31 29.35 -20.98
N THR A 3 -35.78 28.12 -21.13
CA THR A 3 -35.62 27.07 -20.10
C THR A 3 -34.41 26.14 -20.33
N LEU A 4 -33.74 26.21 -21.46
CA LEU A 4 -32.57 25.36 -21.75
C LEU A 4 -31.22 25.96 -21.34
N PHE A 5 -31.13 27.28 -21.11
CA PHE A 5 -29.89 27.95 -20.78
C PHE A 5 -29.34 27.67 -19.36
N PRO A 6 -30.18 27.57 -18.32
CA PRO A 6 -29.70 27.27 -16.98
C PRO A 6 -29.12 25.84 -16.87
N TYR A 7 -29.74 24.88 -17.55
CA TYR A 7 -29.30 23.48 -17.49
C TYR A 7 -27.96 23.25 -18.19
N THR A 8 -27.72 23.84 -19.34
CA THR A 8 -26.44 23.71 -20.05
C THR A 8 -25.28 24.40 -19.29
N THR A 9 -25.54 25.49 -18.61
CA THR A 9 -24.51 26.16 -17.78
C THR A 9 -24.24 25.39 -16.50
N LEU A 10 -25.27 24.81 -15.87
CA LEU A 10 -25.14 23.95 -14.70
C LEU A 10 -24.39 22.65 -15.07
N PHE A 11 -24.75 22.03 -16.17
CA PHE A 11 -24.06 20.82 -16.68
C PHE A 11 -22.59 21.08 -16.98
N ARG A 12 -22.27 22.14 -17.70
CA ARG A 12 -20.88 22.52 -17.98
C ARG A 12 -20.08 22.83 -16.71
N SER A 13 -20.67 23.47 -15.73
CA SER A 13 -19.99 23.77 -14.47
C SER A 13 -19.79 22.54 -13.57
N LEU A 14 -20.64 21.52 -13.71
CA LEU A 14 -20.50 20.25 -13.01
C LEU A 14 -19.55 19.29 -13.72
N GLU A 15 -19.59 19.23 -15.06
CA GLU A 15 -18.74 18.31 -15.84
C GLU A 15 -17.30 18.81 -16.02
N LEU A 16 -17.08 20.13 -16.13
CA LEU A 16 -15.74 20.68 -16.32
C LEU A 16 -14.95 20.82 -15.02
N GLY A 17 -15.59 20.63 -13.87
CA GLY A 17 -14.97 20.82 -12.57
C GLY A 17 -14.51 22.26 -12.31
N LYS A 18 -13.90 22.47 -11.17
CA LYS A 18 -13.27 23.74 -10.78
C LYS A 18 -11.82 23.50 -10.41
N ARG A 19 -10.97 24.50 -10.62
CA ARG A 19 -9.64 24.47 -10.04
C ARG A 19 -9.78 24.54 -8.52
N VAL A 20 -9.13 23.65 -7.81
CA VAL A 20 -9.11 23.58 -6.35
C VAL A 20 -7.74 23.95 -5.85
N ASP A 21 -7.71 24.80 -4.81
CA ASP A 21 -6.49 25.13 -4.09
C ASP A 21 -6.00 23.91 -3.27
N TYR A 22 -4.83 24.02 -2.69
CA TYR A 22 -4.18 22.95 -1.90
C TYR A 22 -4.05 21.67 -2.70
N SER A 23 -3.59 21.80 -3.92
CA SER A 23 -3.39 20.71 -4.87
C SER A 23 -2.02 20.81 -5.51
N GLY A 24 -1.46 19.67 -5.84
CA GLY A 24 -0.19 19.56 -6.53
C GLY A 24 -0.23 18.43 -7.55
N ARG A 25 0.81 18.32 -8.36
CA ARG A 25 0.97 17.25 -9.34
C ARG A 25 2.42 16.86 -9.46
N SER A 26 2.70 15.58 -9.52
CA SER A 26 4.05 15.07 -9.76
C SER A 26 4.02 13.71 -10.44
N VAL A 27 5.16 13.29 -10.95
CA VAL A 27 5.41 11.95 -11.44
C VAL A 27 5.30 10.95 -10.29
N ILE A 28 4.81 9.75 -10.57
CA ILE A 28 4.72 8.66 -9.59
C ILE A 28 5.88 7.68 -9.76
N VAL A 29 6.31 7.13 -8.64
CA VAL A 29 7.29 6.04 -8.58
C VAL A 29 6.81 4.97 -7.61
N VAL A 30 7.34 3.77 -7.74
CA VAL A 30 6.99 2.67 -6.84
C VAL A 30 7.48 2.93 -5.42
N GLY A 31 6.60 2.68 -4.43
CA GLY A 31 6.91 2.75 -3.01
C GLY A 31 6.81 1.37 -2.34
N PRO A 32 7.82 0.49 -2.46
CA PRO A 32 7.75 -0.89 -1.97
C PRO A 32 7.64 -0.99 -0.44
N LYS A 33 8.16 0.00 0.29
CA LYS A 33 8.12 0.05 1.76
C LYS A 33 6.81 0.61 2.33
N LEU A 34 5.98 1.26 1.51
CA LEU A 34 4.71 1.83 1.94
C LEU A 34 3.73 0.74 2.36
N LYS A 35 2.87 1.05 3.31
CA LYS A 35 1.66 0.27 3.60
C LYS A 35 0.55 0.65 2.61
N ILE A 36 -0.43 -0.22 2.40
CA ILE A 36 -1.49 -0.01 1.41
C ILE A 36 -2.29 1.28 1.64
N ARG A 37 -2.40 1.74 2.88
CA ARG A 37 -3.05 3.00 3.26
C ARG A 37 -2.16 4.23 3.13
N GLN A 38 -0.90 4.08 2.76
CA GLN A 38 0.09 5.15 2.73
C GLN A 38 0.46 5.54 1.30
N CYS A 39 0.79 6.82 1.13
CA CYS A 39 1.49 7.32 -0.05
C CYS A 39 2.73 8.10 0.38
N GLY A 40 3.78 8.04 -0.41
CA GLY A 40 4.97 8.87 -0.20
C GLY A 40 4.77 10.24 -0.83
N LEU A 41 4.77 11.29 -0.03
CA LEU A 41 4.61 12.66 -0.51
C LEU A 41 5.95 13.39 -0.40
N PRO A 42 6.46 13.99 -1.49
CA PRO A 42 7.68 14.78 -1.46
C PRO A 42 7.62 15.87 -0.39
N LYS A 43 8.66 16.00 0.44
CA LYS A 43 8.70 16.97 1.56
C LYS A 43 8.35 18.39 1.12
N GLN A 44 8.94 18.85 0.01
CA GLN A 44 8.67 20.21 -0.49
C GLN A 44 7.21 20.40 -0.93
N MET A 45 6.63 19.40 -1.61
CA MET A 45 5.22 19.43 -2.00
C MET A 45 4.31 19.40 -0.75
N ALA A 46 4.63 18.57 0.22
CA ALA A 46 3.90 18.50 1.47
C ALA A 46 3.91 19.85 2.22
N LEU A 47 5.07 20.51 2.28
CA LEU A 47 5.22 21.80 2.93
C LEU A 47 4.32 22.88 2.29
N GLU A 48 4.23 22.90 0.95
CA GLU A 48 3.34 23.85 0.26
C GLU A 48 1.85 23.51 0.46
N LEU A 49 1.49 22.23 0.37
CA LEU A 49 0.10 21.78 0.59
C LEU A 49 -0.40 22.05 2.01
N PHE A 50 0.44 21.80 3.01
CA PHE A 50 0.11 21.94 4.42
C PHE A 50 0.52 23.29 5.02
N LYS A 51 1.02 24.23 4.22
CA LYS A 51 1.54 25.52 4.65
C LYS A 51 0.66 26.27 5.66
N PRO A 52 -0.67 26.40 5.48
CA PRO A 52 -1.52 27.09 6.47
C PRO A 52 -1.56 26.38 7.81
N PHE A 53 -1.52 25.06 7.81
CA PHE A 53 -1.54 24.26 9.04
C PHE A 53 -0.20 24.35 9.77
N VAL A 54 0.91 24.35 9.04
CA VAL A 54 2.26 24.55 9.59
C VAL A 54 2.39 25.94 10.19
N ILE A 55 1.92 27.00 9.50
CA ILE A 55 1.87 28.36 10.03
C ILE A 55 1.06 28.41 11.33
N SER A 56 -0.12 27.81 11.35
CA SER A 56 -0.96 27.76 12.55
C SER A 56 -0.28 27.03 13.71
N TRP A 57 0.45 25.94 13.43
CA TRP A 57 1.19 25.19 14.43
C TRP A 57 2.35 25.99 15.00
N LEU A 58 3.15 26.65 14.14
CA LEU A 58 4.28 27.49 14.56
C LEU A 58 3.84 28.68 15.43
N ILE A 59 2.69 29.30 15.12
CA ILE A 59 2.16 30.41 15.92
C ILE A 59 1.63 29.91 17.27
N LYS A 60 0.90 28.78 17.29
CA LYS A 60 0.39 28.20 18.54
C LYS A 60 1.49 27.67 19.46
N GLY A 61 2.59 27.21 18.89
CA GLY A 61 3.78 26.76 19.63
C GLY A 61 4.74 27.87 20.02
N GLU A 62 4.35 29.17 19.79
CA GLU A 62 5.15 30.35 20.10
C GLU A 62 6.51 30.43 19.36
N PHE A 63 6.73 29.60 18.34
CA PHE A 63 7.91 29.69 17.47
C PHE A 63 7.86 30.89 16.52
N ALA A 64 6.66 31.43 16.27
CA ALA A 64 6.45 32.60 15.45
C ALA A 64 5.33 33.50 16.05
N HIS A 65 5.54 34.80 16.04
CA HIS A 65 4.56 35.74 16.62
C HIS A 65 3.43 36.12 15.65
N ASN A 66 3.64 35.96 14.35
CA ASN A 66 2.66 36.27 13.31
C ASN A 66 2.90 35.47 12.04
N ILE A 67 1.95 35.56 11.10
CA ILE A 67 2.01 34.84 9.81
C ILE A 67 3.28 35.18 9.03
N ARG A 68 3.72 36.43 9.03
CA ARG A 68 4.90 36.89 8.30
C ARG A 68 6.18 36.27 8.84
N SER A 69 6.30 36.19 10.16
CA SER A 69 7.42 35.55 10.86
C SER A 69 7.42 34.02 10.58
N ALA A 70 6.26 33.38 10.67
CA ALA A 70 6.13 31.95 10.35
C ALA A 70 6.50 31.64 8.88
N THR A 71 6.07 32.49 7.95
CA THR A 71 6.42 32.31 6.53
C THR A 71 7.93 32.43 6.30
N ARG A 72 8.61 33.35 6.97
CA ARG A 72 10.08 33.47 6.90
C ARG A 72 10.79 32.21 7.45
N LEU A 73 10.29 31.65 8.57
CA LEU A 73 10.82 30.39 9.11
C LEU A 73 10.65 29.23 8.11
N ILE A 74 9.51 29.17 7.43
CA ILE A 74 9.26 28.17 6.38
C ILE A 74 10.24 28.33 5.21
N GLU A 75 10.47 29.55 4.78
CA GLU A 75 11.40 29.87 3.68
C GLU A 75 12.87 29.61 4.06
N SER A 76 13.24 29.79 5.33
CA SER A 76 14.59 29.48 5.82
C SER A 76 14.85 27.95 5.95
N GLY A 77 13.79 27.13 5.99
CA GLY A 77 13.92 25.67 6.07
C GLY A 77 14.48 25.15 7.39
N GLU A 78 14.25 25.87 8.48
CA GLU A 78 14.70 25.48 9.82
C GLU A 78 14.14 24.12 10.27
N ALA A 79 14.87 23.41 11.13
CA ALA A 79 14.50 22.07 11.63
C ALA A 79 13.08 22.04 12.23
N VAL A 80 12.70 23.08 12.98
CA VAL A 80 11.37 23.25 13.60
C VAL A 80 10.24 23.19 12.57
N VAL A 81 10.46 23.62 11.32
CA VAL A 81 9.44 23.57 10.25
C VAL A 81 9.15 22.13 9.84
N TRP A 82 10.16 21.28 9.82
CA TRP A 82 9.99 19.86 9.49
C TRP A 82 9.30 19.10 10.61
N ASP A 83 9.64 19.39 11.86
CA ASP A 83 8.93 18.85 13.03
C ASP A 83 7.45 19.28 13.05
N ALA A 84 7.19 20.56 12.73
CA ALA A 84 5.84 21.07 12.57
C ALA A 84 5.07 20.36 11.43
N LEU A 85 5.73 20.12 10.31
CA LEU A 85 5.13 19.43 9.17
C LEU A 85 4.78 17.97 9.53
N ASP A 86 5.68 17.24 10.17
CA ASP A 86 5.43 15.87 10.63
C ASP A 86 4.25 15.82 11.62
N ALA A 87 4.19 16.75 12.58
CA ALA A 87 3.10 16.85 13.54
C ALA A 87 1.75 17.15 12.86
N VAL A 88 1.75 18.01 11.85
CA VAL A 88 0.54 18.44 11.13
C VAL A 88 0.01 17.35 10.20
N ILE A 89 0.89 16.58 9.56
CA ILE A 89 0.54 15.49 8.65
C ILE A 89 -0.01 14.29 9.42
N ALA A 90 0.41 14.08 10.66
CA ALA A 90 -0.02 12.96 11.47
C ALA A 90 -1.56 12.84 11.52
N GLY A 91 -2.07 11.69 11.07
CA GLY A 91 -3.51 11.41 11.04
C GLY A 91 -4.32 12.13 9.95
N LYS A 92 -3.68 12.88 9.06
CA LYS A 92 -4.34 13.51 7.91
C LYS A 92 -4.35 12.55 6.71
N TYR A 93 -5.29 12.81 5.81
CA TYR A 93 -5.45 12.11 4.55
C TYR A 93 -5.32 13.08 3.39
N VAL A 94 -4.72 12.62 2.31
CA VAL A 94 -4.68 13.31 1.02
C VAL A 94 -5.37 12.44 -0.03
N LEU A 95 -5.96 13.08 -1.05
CA LEU A 95 -6.55 12.38 -2.18
C LEU A 95 -5.53 12.32 -3.31
N LEU A 96 -5.29 11.14 -3.86
CA LEU A 96 -4.54 10.96 -5.10
C LEU A 96 -5.50 10.70 -6.23
N ASN A 97 -5.26 11.33 -7.37
CA ASN A 97 -6.04 11.16 -8.59
C ASN A 97 -5.13 10.94 -9.80
N ARG A 98 -5.44 9.93 -10.62
CA ARG A 98 -4.86 9.77 -11.95
C ARG A 98 -5.91 10.04 -13.02
N ALA A 99 -5.60 10.95 -13.94
CA ALA A 99 -6.41 11.17 -15.14
C ALA A 99 -6.13 10.09 -16.20
N PRO A 100 -7.13 9.65 -16.98
CA PRO A 100 -8.55 10.01 -16.89
C PRO A 100 -9.25 9.29 -15.71
N SER A 101 -10.14 10.03 -15.00
CA SER A 101 -10.90 9.49 -13.85
C SER A 101 -12.18 8.80 -14.34
N LEU A 102 -12.07 7.54 -14.79
CA LEU A 102 -13.15 6.80 -15.42
C LEU A 102 -14.08 6.10 -14.43
N HIS A 103 -13.62 5.88 -13.20
CA HIS A 103 -14.38 5.21 -12.16
C HIS A 103 -13.94 5.67 -10.77
N ARG A 104 -14.70 5.31 -9.72
CA ARG A 104 -14.46 5.81 -8.35
C ARG A 104 -13.06 5.48 -7.79
N LEU A 105 -12.42 4.39 -8.23
CA LEU A 105 -11.08 4.01 -7.76
C LEU A 105 -9.96 4.83 -8.40
N SER A 106 -10.28 5.70 -9.37
CA SER A 106 -9.31 6.66 -9.93
C SER A 106 -9.00 7.82 -8.98
N ILE A 107 -9.77 7.94 -7.90
CA ILE A 107 -9.52 8.87 -6.78
C ILE A 107 -9.60 8.07 -5.49
N GLN A 108 -8.50 8.00 -4.76
CA GLN A 108 -8.43 7.30 -3.47
C GLN A 108 -7.67 8.15 -2.46
N SER A 109 -7.97 7.96 -1.19
CA SER A 109 -7.29 8.66 -0.10
C SER A 109 -6.22 7.81 0.54
N PHE A 110 -5.15 8.47 0.95
CA PHE A 110 -4.00 7.87 1.60
C PHE A 110 -3.50 8.73 2.76
N GLN A 111 -2.85 8.11 3.73
CA GLN A 111 -2.07 8.79 4.73
C GLN A 111 -0.71 9.16 4.13
N PRO A 112 -0.34 10.43 4.07
CA PRO A 112 0.94 10.84 3.53
C PRO A 112 2.08 10.47 4.49
N VAL A 113 3.17 9.99 3.91
CA VAL A 113 4.47 9.78 4.57
C VAL A 113 5.47 10.64 3.82
N LEU A 114 6.26 11.42 4.53
CA LEU A 114 7.25 12.28 3.90
C LEU A 114 8.38 11.47 3.28
N VAL A 115 8.69 11.79 2.04
CA VAL A 115 9.78 11.15 1.29
C VAL A 115 10.69 12.19 0.67
N GLU A 116 11.95 11.82 0.51
CA GLU A 116 12.91 12.63 -0.23
C GLU A 116 12.66 12.56 -1.74
N GLY A 117 13.16 13.55 -2.46
CA GLY A 117 12.99 13.65 -3.91
C GLY A 117 11.77 14.47 -4.32
N LYS A 118 11.35 14.33 -5.59
CA LYS A 118 10.28 15.13 -6.20
C LYS A 118 9.09 14.28 -6.66
N ALA A 119 9.21 12.96 -6.66
CA ALA A 119 8.19 12.04 -7.13
C ALA A 119 7.29 11.53 -6.00
N ILE A 120 6.01 11.39 -6.27
CA ILE A 120 5.05 10.77 -5.36
C ILE A 120 5.29 9.26 -5.37
N GLN A 121 5.43 8.65 -4.19
CA GLN A 121 5.53 7.21 -4.09
C GLN A 121 4.15 6.57 -3.94
N LEU A 122 3.87 5.58 -4.78
CA LEU A 122 2.61 4.85 -4.77
C LEU A 122 2.84 3.38 -4.42
N HIS A 123 1.92 2.82 -3.62
CA HIS A 123 1.96 1.41 -3.25
C HIS A 123 1.66 0.53 -4.48
N PRO A 124 2.46 -0.50 -4.78
CA PRO A 124 2.30 -1.29 -6.01
C PRO A 124 0.95 -1.99 -6.14
N LEU A 125 0.33 -2.41 -5.05
CA LEU A 125 -0.96 -3.13 -5.09
C LEU A 125 -2.16 -2.25 -5.47
N VAL A 126 -2.06 -0.92 -5.35
CA VAL A 126 -3.18 0.00 -5.71
C VAL A 126 -3.11 0.52 -7.14
N CYS A 127 -2.01 0.28 -7.85
CA CYS A 127 -1.80 0.77 -9.22
C CYS A 127 -2.93 0.38 -10.18
N ALA A 128 -3.45 -0.85 -10.06
CA ALA A 128 -4.55 -1.30 -10.92
C ALA A 128 -5.86 -0.51 -10.71
N GLY A 129 -6.12 -0.03 -9.49
CA GLY A 129 -7.28 0.82 -9.22
C GLY A 129 -7.20 2.17 -9.95
N PHE A 130 -5.99 2.71 -10.08
CA PHE A 130 -5.74 3.94 -10.82
C PHE A 130 -5.48 3.70 -12.32
N ASN A 131 -5.35 2.46 -12.75
CA ASN A 131 -4.78 2.11 -14.07
C ASN A 131 -3.44 2.83 -14.29
N ALA A 132 -2.58 2.85 -13.27
CA ALA A 132 -1.31 3.56 -13.24
C ALA A 132 -0.14 2.62 -13.46
N ASP A 133 0.87 3.11 -14.16
CA ASP A 133 2.18 2.49 -14.31
C ASP A 133 3.30 3.50 -14.02
N PHE A 134 4.53 3.04 -13.96
CA PHE A 134 5.67 3.86 -13.55
C PHE A 134 6.58 4.23 -14.75
N ASP A 135 6.00 4.40 -15.91
CA ASP A 135 6.67 4.77 -17.17
C ASP A 135 6.74 6.29 -17.42
N GLY A 136 6.33 7.10 -16.44
CA GLY A 136 6.26 8.55 -16.51
C GLY A 136 4.89 9.11 -16.16
N ASP A 137 3.97 8.26 -15.71
CA ASP A 137 2.66 8.68 -15.23
C ASP A 137 2.76 9.74 -14.15
N GLN A 138 1.81 10.67 -14.16
CA GLN A 138 1.65 11.70 -13.15
C GLN A 138 0.34 11.53 -12.40
N MET A 139 0.33 11.89 -11.13
CA MET A 139 -0.86 11.95 -10.32
C MET A 139 -1.03 13.33 -9.69
N ALA A 140 -2.28 13.75 -9.56
CA ALA A 140 -2.64 14.91 -8.77
C ALA A 140 -2.82 14.50 -7.30
N VAL A 141 -2.42 15.37 -6.41
CA VAL A 141 -2.67 15.27 -4.96
C VAL A 141 -3.54 16.44 -4.52
N HIS A 142 -4.54 16.16 -3.67
CA HIS A 142 -5.46 17.16 -3.14
C HIS A 142 -5.55 17.00 -1.62
N LEU A 143 -5.58 18.11 -0.89
CA LEU A 143 -5.71 18.12 0.56
C LEU A 143 -7.15 18.50 0.97
N PRO A 144 -7.95 17.56 1.52
CA PRO A 144 -9.22 17.92 2.17
C PRO A 144 -8.96 18.78 3.40
N LEU A 145 -9.63 19.94 3.50
CA LEU A 145 -9.34 20.93 4.53
C LEU A 145 -10.22 20.77 5.77
N SER A 146 -11.53 20.50 5.59
CA SER A 146 -12.46 20.41 6.71
C SER A 146 -12.35 19.08 7.46
N LYS A 147 -12.83 19.03 8.69
CA LYS A 147 -12.86 17.82 9.49
C LYS A 147 -13.79 16.76 8.87
N GLU A 148 -14.91 17.21 8.32
CA GLU A 148 -15.89 16.36 7.64
C GLU A 148 -15.28 15.73 6.39
N ALA A 149 -14.62 16.53 5.53
CA ALA A 149 -13.94 16.04 4.34
C ALA A 149 -12.80 15.07 4.67
N GLN A 150 -12.07 15.29 5.77
CA GLN A 150 -11.05 14.37 6.27
C GLN A 150 -11.67 13.05 6.77
N ALA A 151 -12.85 13.09 7.42
CA ALA A 151 -13.57 11.91 7.85
C ALA A 151 -14.07 11.11 6.64
N GLU A 152 -14.68 11.75 5.64
CA GLU A 152 -15.08 11.09 4.39
C GLU A 152 -13.89 10.50 3.64
N ALA A 153 -12.77 11.21 3.55
CA ALA A 153 -11.54 10.69 2.95
C ALA A 153 -11.09 9.41 3.66
N ARG A 154 -11.11 9.39 4.99
CA ARG A 154 -10.70 8.22 5.79
C ARG A 154 -11.68 7.05 5.64
N GLU A 155 -12.97 7.29 5.75
CA GLU A 155 -13.99 6.24 5.89
C GLU A 155 -14.49 5.71 4.56
N LEU A 156 -14.68 6.60 3.57
CA LEU A 156 -15.28 6.24 2.28
C LEU A 156 -14.28 6.08 1.15
N MET A 157 -13.23 6.93 1.12
CA MET A 157 -12.32 7.02 -0.02
C MET A 157 -10.99 6.32 0.19
N SER A 158 -10.70 5.78 1.38
CA SER A 158 -9.42 5.14 1.63
C SER A 158 -9.24 3.88 0.77
N ALA A 159 -8.01 3.62 0.35
CA ALA A 159 -7.66 2.42 -0.40
C ALA A 159 -8.06 1.14 0.35
N THR A 160 -8.00 1.14 1.68
CA THR A 160 -8.41 0.00 2.52
C THR A 160 -9.91 -0.20 2.56
N ALA A 161 -10.72 0.85 2.49
CA ALA A 161 -12.19 0.74 2.41
C ALA A 161 -12.67 0.24 1.04
N ASN A 162 -11.87 0.43 0.00
CA ASN A 162 -12.23 0.14 -1.39
C ASN A 162 -11.43 -1.04 -1.98
N LEU A 163 -11.23 -2.09 -1.20
CA LEU A 163 -10.47 -3.28 -1.64
C LEU A 163 -11.24 -4.18 -2.63
N LEU A 164 -12.55 -3.99 -2.77
CA LEU A 164 -13.38 -4.77 -3.69
C LEU A 164 -13.83 -3.91 -4.88
N LYS A 165 -13.88 -4.55 -6.04
CA LYS A 165 -14.48 -3.95 -7.24
C LYS A 165 -15.99 -3.85 -7.09
N PRO A 166 -16.60 -2.71 -7.44
CA PRO A 166 -18.06 -2.57 -7.38
C PRO A 166 -18.82 -3.51 -8.32
N ALA A 167 -18.17 -3.92 -9.42
CA ALA A 167 -18.84 -4.69 -10.48
C ALA A 167 -19.02 -6.17 -10.12
N ASP A 168 -18.01 -6.80 -9.54
CA ASP A 168 -17.97 -8.26 -9.34
C ASP A 168 -17.60 -8.67 -7.90
N GLY A 169 -17.34 -7.70 -7.01
CA GLY A 169 -16.91 -7.98 -5.64
C GLY A 169 -15.53 -8.64 -5.53
N ALA A 170 -14.79 -8.75 -6.63
CA ALA A 170 -13.44 -9.31 -6.60
C ALA A 170 -12.46 -8.31 -5.97
N PRO A 171 -11.38 -8.78 -5.32
CA PRO A 171 -10.34 -7.90 -4.82
C PRO A 171 -9.72 -7.03 -5.92
N VAL A 172 -9.67 -5.72 -5.68
CA VAL A 172 -9.00 -4.74 -6.56
C VAL A 172 -7.50 -4.90 -6.55
N LEU A 173 -6.95 -5.46 -5.45
CA LEU A 173 -5.52 -5.62 -5.25
C LEU A 173 -4.87 -6.36 -6.42
N HIS A 174 -3.94 -5.68 -7.07
CA HIS A 174 -3.24 -6.24 -8.22
C HIS A 174 -1.96 -6.94 -7.80
N ILE A 175 -2.09 -8.23 -7.51
CA ILE A 175 -0.91 -9.08 -7.29
C ILE A 175 -0.33 -9.44 -8.66
N SER A 176 0.86 -8.94 -8.96
CA SER A 176 1.53 -9.14 -10.24
C SER A 176 3.04 -9.07 -10.10
N GLN A 177 3.75 -9.40 -11.17
CA GLN A 177 5.20 -9.28 -11.29
C GLN A 177 5.93 -9.89 -10.09
N ASP A 178 6.84 -9.16 -9.47
CA ASP A 178 7.72 -9.62 -8.39
C ASP A 178 6.97 -10.17 -7.18
N ILE A 179 5.74 -9.69 -6.92
CA ILE A 179 4.94 -10.20 -5.81
C ILE A 179 4.47 -11.63 -6.10
N VAL A 180 4.10 -11.93 -7.34
CA VAL A 180 3.77 -13.31 -7.74
C VAL A 180 5.03 -14.15 -7.78
N LEU A 181 6.10 -13.62 -8.39
CA LEU A 181 7.37 -14.33 -8.56
C LEU A 181 7.97 -14.77 -7.23
N GLY A 182 8.05 -13.85 -6.24
CA GLY A 182 8.61 -14.15 -4.93
C GLY A 182 7.80 -15.19 -4.15
N ASN A 183 6.46 -15.08 -4.15
CA ASN A 183 5.61 -16.06 -3.48
C ASN A 183 5.59 -17.42 -4.22
N TYR A 184 5.65 -17.41 -5.54
CA TYR A 184 5.78 -18.62 -6.33
C TYR A 184 7.10 -19.32 -6.04
N TYR A 185 8.22 -18.61 -6.09
CA TYR A 185 9.55 -19.15 -5.77
C TYR A 185 9.61 -19.75 -4.36
N LEU A 186 9.00 -19.05 -3.39
CA LEU A 186 8.95 -19.51 -2.02
C LEU A 186 8.24 -20.85 -1.86
N THR A 187 7.16 -21.07 -2.63
CA THR A 187 6.26 -22.24 -2.47
C THR A 187 6.37 -23.29 -3.56
N TYR A 188 7.26 -23.07 -4.52
CA TYR A 188 7.48 -23.95 -5.67
C TYR A 188 7.99 -25.34 -5.26
N ASP A 189 7.52 -26.37 -5.96
CA ASP A 189 8.02 -27.75 -5.82
C ASP A 189 9.19 -27.96 -6.78
N LYS A 190 10.37 -28.19 -6.24
CA LYS A 190 11.55 -28.53 -7.06
C LYS A 190 11.49 -30.03 -7.43
N PRO A 191 11.37 -30.39 -8.73
CA PRO A 191 11.16 -31.78 -9.13
C PRO A 191 12.28 -32.77 -8.71
N GLN A 192 13.49 -32.23 -8.46
CA GLN A 192 14.67 -33.01 -8.08
C GLN A 192 14.88 -33.17 -6.57
N ALA A 193 13.99 -32.61 -5.76
CA ALA A 193 14.10 -32.67 -4.29
C ALA A 193 13.44 -33.94 -3.68
N GLN A 194 13.25 -35.00 -4.46
CA GLN A 194 12.91 -36.32 -3.94
C GLN A 194 14.16 -36.91 -3.27
N THR A 195 14.34 -36.54 -2.00
CA THR A 195 15.33 -37.17 -1.13
C THR A 195 14.70 -38.45 -0.55
N ASP A 196 15.45 -39.54 -0.57
CA ASP A 196 15.02 -40.84 0.00
C ASP A 196 14.66 -40.75 1.50
N HIS A 197 15.10 -39.67 2.17
CA HIS A 197 14.81 -39.40 3.57
C HIS A 197 14.27 -37.98 3.76
N ILE A 198 12.98 -37.88 4.14
CA ILE A 198 12.35 -36.63 4.52
C ILE A 198 12.82 -36.25 5.94
N LYS A 199 13.51 -35.12 6.07
CA LYS A 199 13.92 -34.61 7.40
C LYS A 199 12.70 -34.14 8.19
N SER A 200 12.65 -34.53 9.47
CA SER A 200 11.58 -34.16 10.40
C SER A 200 12.07 -33.12 11.38
N PHE A 201 11.27 -32.08 11.62
CA PHE A 201 11.58 -30.99 12.53
C PHE A 201 10.45 -30.84 13.56
N SER A 202 10.83 -30.59 14.82
CA SER A 202 9.87 -30.41 15.93
C SER A 202 9.24 -29.01 15.92
N SER A 203 9.94 -28.02 15.37
CA SER A 203 9.50 -26.61 15.32
C SER A 203 9.97 -25.91 14.07
N VAL A 204 9.32 -24.77 13.77
CA VAL A 204 9.72 -23.89 12.66
C VAL A 204 11.14 -23.35 12.87
N TYR A 205 11.47 -23.00 14.10
CA TYR A 205 12.80 -22.50 14.49
C TYR A 205 13.93 -23.51 14.18
N GLU A 206 13.68 -24.80 14.44
CA GLU A 206 14.65 -25.85 14.13
C GLU A 206 14.87 -25.98 12.61
N ALA A 207 13.79 -25.88 11.84
CA ALA A 207 13.87 -25.90 10.38
C ALA A 207 14.57 -24.65 9.79
N GLU A 208 14.36 -23.48 10.41
CA GLU A 208 15.09 -22.25 10.06
C GLU A 208 16.59 -22.37 10.32
N LEU A 209 16.98 -22.91 11.47
CA LEU A 209 18.40 -23.16 11.76
C LEU A 209 19.05 -24.12 10.76
N ALA A 210 18.34 -25.15 10.34
CA ALA A 210 18.82 -26.07 9.31
C ALA A 210 18.96 -25.39 7.95
N TYR A 211 18.06 -24.46 7.63
CA TYR A 211 18.14 -23.63 6.42
C TYR A 211 19.34 -22.67 6.47
N ASP A 212 19.55 -21.98 7.57
CA ASP A 212 20.66 -21.03 7.75
C ASP A 212 22.05 -21.75 7.71
N LYS A 213 22.10 -23.01 8.15
CA LYS A 213 23.29 -23.86 8.02
C LYS A 213 23.48 -24.43 6.60
N GLY A 214 22.47 -24.31 5.72
CA GLY A 214 22.53 -24.88 4.38
C GLY A 214 22.17 -26.38 4.32
N ASP A 215 21.66 -26.96 5.40
CA ASP A 215 21.26 -28.38 5.47
C ASP A 215 19.98 -28.70 4.69
N ILE A 216 19.13 -27.68 4.48
CA ILE A 216 17.91 -27.73 3.69
C ILE A 216 17.76 -26.44 2.87
N HIS A 217 16.98 -26.52 1.78
CA HIS A 217 16.57 -25.37 0.98
C HIS A 217 15.08 -25.07 1.22
N LEU A 218 14.60 -23.89 0.78
CA LEU A 218 13.20 -23.48 0.90
C LEU A 218 12.22 -24.48 0.29
N GLN A 219 12.63 -25.15 -0.80
CA GLN A 219 11.82 -26.10 -1.57
C GLN A 219 12.07 -27.56 -1.15
N THR A 220 12.95 -27.83 -0.18
CA THR A 220 13.21 -29.19 0.29
C THR A 220 11.97 -29.74 1.02
N PRO A 221 11.47 -30.95 0.66
CA PRO A 221 10.40 -31.59 1.40
C PRO A 221 10.82 -31.88 2.84
N ILE A 222 10.02 -31.44 3.80
CA ILE A 222 10.23 -31.64 5.22
C ILE A 222 8.95 -32.13 5.88
N GLN A 223 9.10 -32.75 7.03
CA GLN A 223 8.00 -33.08 7.92
C GLN A 223 8.09 -32.17 9.16
N ILE A 224 7.05 -31.41 9.44
CA ILE A 224 7.06 -30.43 10.52
C ILE A 224 5.72 -30.36 11.23
N PHE A 225 5.76 -30.04 12.54
CA PHE A 225 4.56 -29.77 13.30
C PHE A 225 4.14 -28.30 13.09
N ALA A 226 3.09 -28.08 12.29
CA ALA A 226 2.58 -26.75 11.96
C ALA A 226 1.06 -26.68 12.14
N LYS A 227 0.57 -25.58 12.78
CA LYS A 227 -0.84 -25.36 13.11
C LYS A 227 -1.49 -26.59 13.75
N GLY A 228 -0.84 -27.15 14.78
CA GLY A 228 -1.36 -28.25 15.60
C GLY A 228 -1.37 -29.64 14.96
N LYS A 229 -0.75 -29.81 13.78
CA LYS A 229 -0.68 -31.10 13.07
C LYS A 229 0.69 -31.33 12.47
N LEU A 230 1.11 -32.58 12.45
CA LEU A 230 2.27 -33.00 11.68
C LEU A 230 1.95 -32.97 10.18
N ARG A 231 2.77 -32.27 9.40
CA ARG A 231 2.54 -32.04 7.95
C ARG A 231 3.79 -32.32 7.16
N GLN A 232 3.60 -32.93 6.02
CA GLN A 232 4.62 -32.96 4.97
C GLN A 232 4.45 -31.70 4.09
N THR A 233 5.47 -30.87 4.03
CA THR A 233 5.46 -29.56 3.37
C THR A 233 6.87 -29.13 3.02
N THR A 234 7.07 -27.87 2.64
CA THR A 234 8.40 -27.28 2.44
C THR A 234 8.56 -26.08 3.38
N LEU A 235 9.79 -25.72 3.72
CA LEU A 235 10.04 -24.56 4.60
C LEU A 235 9.46 -23.27 4.02
N GLY A 236 9.55 -23.09 2.70
CA GLY A 236 8.96 -21.93 2.04
C GLY A 236 7.44 -21.83 2.22
N ARG A 237 6.72 -22.96 2.20
CA ARG A 237 5.27 -22.98 2.49
C ARG A 237 4.97 -22.70 3.96
N VAL A 238 5.84 -23.11 4.86
CA VAL A 238 5.72 -22.73 6.29
C VAL A 238 5.79 -21.22 6.42
N PHE A 239 6.81 -20.58 5.87
CA PHE A 239 6.94 -19.12 5.86
C PHE A 239 5.75 -18.40 5.22
N PHE A 240 5.20 -18.92 4.14
CA PHE A 240 3.98 -18.36 3.55
C PHE A 240 2.78 -18.46 4.50
N ASN A 241 2.64 -19.55 5.24
CA ASN A 241 1.53 -19.71 6.19
C ASN A 241 1.69 -18.88 7.47
N GLU A 242 2.90 -18.46 7.83
CA GLU A 242 3.15 -17.58 8.99
C GLU A 242 2.62 -16.16 8.80
N ILE A 243 2.52 -15.68 7.55
CA ILE A 243 1.91 -14.38 7.30
C ILE A 243 0.38 -14.40 7.39
N LEU A 244 -0.23 -15.59 7.33
CA LEU A 244 -1.67 -15.78 7.39
C LEU A 244 -2.14 -15.84 8.85
N PRO A 245 -3.41 -15.50 9.14
CA PRO A 245 -3.96 -15.61 10.49
C PRO A 245 -3.83 -17.03 11.05
N GLU A 246 -3.71 -17.14 12.37
CA GLU A 246 -3.52 -18.44 13.06
C GLU A 246 -4.64 -19.44 12.76
N ASP A 247 -5.87 -18.94 12.73
CA ASP A 247 -7.09 -19.73 12.49
C ASP A 247 -7.41 -19.92 11.00
N PHE A 248 -6.54 -19.41 10.08
CA PHE A 248 -6.67 -19.65 8.64
C PHE A 248 -6.19 -21.07 8.32
N PRO A 249 -6.89 -21.83 7.46
CA PRO A 249 -6.46 -23.14 7.03
C PRO A 249 -5.05 -23.12 6.44
N TYR A 250 -4.25 -24.15 6.81
CA TYR A 250 -2.89 -24.27 6.26
C TYR A 250 -2.96 -24.50 4.75
N ASP A 251 -2.33 -23.62 3.97
CA ASP A 251 -2.24 -23.73 2.52
C ASP A 251 -0.92 -24.40 2.10
N ASN A 252 -1.00 -25.62 1.58
CA ASN A 252 0.14 -26.40 1.12
C ASN A 252 0.31 -26.36 -0.42
N ASN A 253 -0.39 -25.44 -1.09
CA ASN A 253 -0.32 -25.31 -2.54
C ASN A 253 0.78 -24.34 -2.98
N VAL A 254 1.22 -24.51 -4.23
CA VAL A 254 2.08 -23.51 -4.89
C VAL A 254 1.31 -22.22 -5.10
N GLN A 255 1.89 -21.10 -4.69
CA GLN A 255 1.25 -19.80 -4.74
C GLN A 255 1.37 -19.14 -6.12
N THR A 256 0.48 -19.53 -7.01
CA THR A 256 0.29 -18.87 -8.31
C THR A 256 -0.52 -17.59 -8.17
N LYS A 257 -0.52 -16.72 -9.19
CA LYS A 257 -1.36 -15.50 -9.23
C LYS A 257 -2.83 -15.79 -8.91
N LYS A 258 -3.37 -16.92 -9.41
CA LYS A 258 -4.77 -17.34 -9.17
C LYS A 258 -4.98 -17.75 -7.71
N GLN A 259 -4.04 -18.50 -7.15
CA GLN A 259 -4.09 -18.96 -5.76
C GLN A 259 -3.98 -17.80 -4.77
N LEU A 260 -3.03 -16.87 -4.98
CA LEU A 260 -2.88 -15.68 -4.16
C LEU A 260 -4.15 -14.82 -4.13
N LYS A 261 -4.82 -14.62 -5.29
CA LYS A 261 -6.10 -13.94 -5.34
C LYS A 261 -7.19 -14.67 -4.57
N LYS A 262 -7.24 -16.00 -4.66
CA LYS A 262 -8.19 -16.83 -3.91
C LYS A 262 -7.97 -16.71 -2.40
N VAL A 263 -6.73 -16.79 -1.96
CA VAL A 263 -6.35 -16.62 -0.55
C VAL A 263 -6.79 -15.25 -0.04
N LEU A 264 -6.49 -14.16 -0.75
CA LEU A 264 -6.93 -12.81 -0.34
C LEU A 264 -8.45 -12.66 -0.32
N ALA A 265 -9.18 -13.25 -1.26
CA ALA A 265 -10.64 -13.24 -1.25
C ALA A 265 -11.21 -13.98 -0.04
N GLN A 266 -10.65 -15.14 0.33
CA GLN A 266 -11.04 -15.89 1.53
C GLN A 266 -10.76 -15.10 2.81
N ILE A 267 -9.59 -14.44 2.87
CA ILE A 267 -9.22 -13.58 4.01
C ILE A 267 -10.20 -12.41 4.13
N PHE A 268 -10.52 -11.76 3.02
CA PHE A 268 -11.47 -10.64 3.01
C PHE A 268 -12.85 -11.07 3.54
N ASN A 269 -13.35 -12.20 3.08
CA ASN A 269 -14.66 -12.70 3.49
C ASN A 269 -14.72 -13.10 4.98
N LYS A 270 -13.60 -13.55 5.55
CA LYS A 270 -13.55 -14.01 6.95
C LYS A 270 -13.16 -12.91 7.93
N TYR A 271 -12.22 -12.03 7.57
CA TYR A 271 -11.58 -11.08 8.49
C TYR A 271 -11.82 -9.60 8.11
N GLY A 272 -12.45 -9.34 6.96
CA GLY A 272 -12.75 -7.99 6.49
C GLY A 272 -11.56 -7.27 5.86
N ALA A 273 -11.80 -6.01 5.51
CA ALA A 273 -10.89 -5.20 4.69
C ALA A 273 -9.57 -4.86 5.39
N GLU A 274 -9.61 -4.50 6.67
CA GLU A 274 -8.43 -4.02 7.38
C GLU A 274 -7.39 -5.14 7.57
N GLU A 275 -7.82 -6.34 7.95
CA GLU A 275 -6.91 -7.47 8.11
C GLU A 275 -6.38 -7.95 6.75
N THR A 276 -7.22 -7.91 5.71
CA THR A 276 -6.78 -8.20 4.33
C THR A 276 -5.67 -7.25 3.87
N ALA A 277 -5.78 -5.96 4.18
CA ALA A 277 -4.75 -4.99 3.87
C ALA A 277 -3.41 -5.30 4.57
N LYS A 278 -3.45 -5.64 5.86
CA LYS A 278 -2.25 -6.02 6.62
C LYS A 278 -1.58 -7.27 6.05
N ILE A 279 -2.38 -8.27 5.68
CA ILE A 279 -1.86 -9.53 5.12
C ILE A 279 -1.30 -9.28 3.71
N ALA A 280 -1.96 -8.47 2.90
CA ALA A 280 -1.45 -8.08 1.59
C ALA A 280 -0.10 -7.34 1.68
N ASP A 281 0.10 -6.49 2.69
CA ASP A 281 1.37 -5.82 2.95
C ASP A 281 2.46 -6.81 3.39
N ARG A 282 2.14 -7.78 4.26
CA ARG A 282 3.07 -8.86 4.66
C ARG A 282 3.45 -9.72 3.46
N MET A 283 2.46 -10.13 2.66
CA MET A 283 2.64 -10.93 1.45
C MET A 283 3.54 -10.21 0.43
N LYS A 284 3.34 -8.92 0.22
CA LYS A 284 4.21 -8.08 -0.61
C LYS A 284 5.65 -8.05 -0.07
N GLY A 285 5.82 -7.77 1.23
CA GLY A 285 7.14 -7.69 1.86
C GLY A 285 7.91 -9.01 1.76
N GLN A 286 7.23 -10.12 2.03
CA GLN A 286 7.80 -11.45 1.90
C GLN A 286 8.20 -11.77 0.45
N ALA A 287 7.31 -11.45 -0.51
CA ALA A 287 7.58 -11.67 -1.93
C ALA A 287 8.82 -10.93 -2.40
N PHE A 288 8.95 -9.64 -2.08
CA PHE A 288 10.12 -8.86 -2.47
C PHE A 288 11.41 -9.38 -1.83
N ARG A 289 11.38 -9.79 -0.54
CA ARG A 289 12.52 -10.40 0.13
C ARG A 289 12.99 -11.65 -0.62
N PHE A 290 12.09 -12.57 -0.92
CA PHE A 290 12.44 -13.83 -1.55
C PHE A 290 12.74 -13.73 -3.05
N ALA A 291 12.09 -12.81 -3.78
CA ALA A 291 12.46 -12.50 -5.16
C ALA A 291 13.90 -11.96 -5.25
N THR A 292 14.27 -11.05 -4.33
CA THR A 292 15.64 -10.51 -4.26
C THR A 292 16.66 -11.59 -3.89
N THR A 293 16.37 -12.43 -2.90
CA THR A 293 17.27 -13.52 -2.46
C THR A 293 17.43 -14.58 -3.55
N ALA A 294 16.38 -14.86 -4.29
CA ALA A 294 16.38 -15.84 -5.38
C ALA A 294 17.16 -15.36 -6.61
N ALA A 295 17.41 -14.06 -6.73
CA ALA A 295 17.99 -13.41 -7.90
C ALA A 295 17.28 -13.82 -9.21
N VAL A 296 15.97 -14.04 -9.16
CA VAL A 296 15.13 -14.40 -10.31
C VAL A 296 14.48 -13.13 -10.85
N SER A 297 14.62 -12.89 -12.14
CA SER A 297 14.02 -11.77 -12.87
C SER A 297 13.14 -12.27 -14.00
#